data_69d819d16494d1844a4693eb40aaf10d
#
_entry.id   69d819d16494d1844a4693eb40aaf10d
#
_cell.length_a   1.000
_cell.length_b   1.000
_cell.length_c   1.000
_cell.angle_alpha   90.00
_cell.angle_beta   90.00
_cell.angle_gamma   90.00
#
_symmetry.space_group_name_H-M   'P 1'
#
loop_
_entity.id
_entity.type
_entity.pdbx_description
1 polymer ?
#
loop_
_entity_poly.entity_id
_entity_poly.type
_entity_poly.pdbx_seq_one_letter_code
_entity_poly.pdbx_strand_id
1 'polypeptide(L)'
;MFSFFPIPDFWKTSLSSVVGLLTLVGIMTRPFRWNEALIAMGGAGVLLLLGLISPADAFSTLVRDWNTFLFFLGMMGISALAEVAGLFDWLAAQAARLAGKSAARLFLNVFLLGSLISMVLSNDATALILTPVVYVLVTKLRLPVLPYLFACTFIADTASFLLPVSNPINIIIISRFPLDLLTFLRLLFLPSLVVIGINIGVFFLLYRNQLKGAFDIKRLPSAQQAVKHKAYFRYTYCVLAVVALAYVIASAVQLPLSLVALGGAALLLIGGLSWRRTSLRQTAKHISWSIFGFIAGMFIVVRAIEDTGLTRMFGNWLIHVSGGTSFGAVMVGTAGATFGTNLINNVPMAVLMNSALGGIQHASPAIQHGFIAATIFGCDLGPNLTTVGSLATVLWLLILRQRNVDVSGLDYFKVGVVVTPLMLLAGALTMWLLL
;
A
#
# COMPACT_ATOMS: atom_id res chain seq x y z
N MET A 1 -4.36 26.74 -27.76
CA MET A 1 -3.18 26.62 -28.63
C MET A 1 -2.09 27.53 -28.07
N PHE A 2 -1.34 27.03 -27.08
CA PHE A 2 -0.20 27.72 -26.49
C PHE A 2 1.03 26.85 -26.71
N SER A 3 1.60 26.92 -27.95
CA SER A 3 2.94 26.41 -28.19
C SER A 3 3.92 27.55 -27.93
N PHE A 4 4.36 27.69 -26.69
CA PHE A 4 5.52 28.48 -26.36
C PHE A 4 6.75 27.71 -26.88
N PHE A 5 7.41 28.19 -27.91
CA PHE A 5 8.65 27.71 -28.55
C PHE A 5 8.66 26.23 -29.00
N PRO A 6 8.93 25.94 -30.26
CA PRO A 6 9.21 24.56 -30.70
C PRO A 6 10.55 24.12 -30.13
N ILE A 7 10.50 23.41 -28.98
CA ILE A 7 11.70 22.77 -28.44
C ILE A 7 12.02 21.57 -29.33
N PRO A 8 13.23 21.46 -29.87
CA PRO A 8 13.67 20.29 -30.66
C PRO A 8 13.48 18.99 -29.84
N ASP A 9 13.12 17.89 -30.50
CA ASP A 9 12.78 16.62 -29.83
C ASP A 9 13.87 16.09 -28.89
N PHE A 10 15.16 16.33 -29.26
CA PHE A 10 16.30 16.01 -28.41
C PHE A 10 16.22 16.74 -27.04
N TRP A 11 15.95 18.06 -27.08
CA TRP A 11 15.83 18.85 -25.84
C TRP A 11 14.57 18.50 -25.03
N LYS A 12 13.46 18.16 -25.71
CA LYS A 12 12.25 17.66 -25.02
C LYS A 12 12.55 16.40 -24.23
N THR A 13 13.19 15.42 -24.85
CA THR A 13 13.58 14.17 -24.21
C THR A 13 14.49 14.41 -23.00
N SER A 14 15.54 15.21 -23.19
CA SER A 14 16.52 15.51 -22.14
C SER A 14 15.87 16.28 -20.98
N LEU A 15 15.09 17.32 -21.24
CA LEU A 15 14.43 18.13 -20.21
C LEU A 15 13.37 17.34 -19.47
N SER A 16 12.52 16.56 -20.15
CA SER A 16 11.52 15.71 -19.49
C SER A 16 12.18 14.69 -18.55
N SER A 17 13.29 14.09 -19.00
CA SER A 17 14.06 13.15 -18.20
C SER A 17 14.67 13.82 -16.96
N VAL A 18 15.23 15.01 -17.11
CA VAL A 18 15.83 15.78 -16.01
C VAL A 18 14.75 16.22 -15.01
N VAL A 19 13.65 16.80 -15.47
CA VAL A 19 12.54 17.22 -14.61
C VAL A 19 11.94 16.01 -13.87
N GLY A 20 11.74 14.90 -14.60
CA GLY A 20 11.25 13.65 -14.01
C GLY A 20 12.20 13.13 -12.93
N LEU A 21 13.49 13.04 -13.23
CA LEU A 21 14.51 12.60 -12.26
C LEU A 21 14.57 13.53 -11.03
N LEU A 22 14.60 14.85 -11.26
CA LEU A 22 14.61 15.83 -10.17
C LEU A 22 13.34 15.73 -9.29
N THR A 23 12.19 15.45 -9.91
CA THR A 23 10.94 15.23 -9.16
C THR A 23 11.05 13.97 -8.29
N LEU A 24 11.54 12.86 -8.83
CA LEU A 24 11.76 11.62 -8.08
C LEU A 24 12.76 11.81 -6.93
N VAL A 25 13.90 12.46 -7.21
CA VAL A 25 14.90 12.80 -6.18
C VAL A 25 14.30 13.75 -5.12
N GLY A 26 13.49 14.71 -5.55
CA GLY A 26 12.80 15.62 -4.64
C GLY A 26 11.84 14.89 -3.70
N ILE A 27 11.07 13.93 -4.21
CA ILE A 27 10.17 13.09 -3.40
C ILE A 27 10.96 12.27 -2.37
N MET A 28 12.11 11.74 -2.78
CA MET A 28 13.00 10.95 -1.91
C MET A 28 13.64 11.80 -0.80
N THR A 29 14.17 12.97 -1.16
CA THR A 29 14.96 13.81 -0.24
C THR A 29 14.11 14.76 0.60
N ARG A 30 12.88 15.07 0.14
CA ARG A 30 11.92 16.01 0.78
C ARG A 30 12.58 17.33 1.18
N PRO A 31 13.18 18.05 0.25
CA PRO A 31 13.85 19.29 0.56
C PRO A 31 12.86 20.24 1.26
N PHE A 32 13.37 21.00 2.21
CA PHE A 32 12.57 21.95 3.02
C PHE A 32 11.38 21.31 3.77
N ARG A 33 11.35 19.98 3.94
CA ARG A 33 10.22 19.22 4.50
C ARG A 33 8.93 19.35 3.70
N TRP A 34 9.04 19.61 2.39
CA TRP A 34 7.88 19.67 1.51
C TRP A 34 7.17 18.32 1.46
N ASN A 35 5.83 18.40 1.35
CA ASN A 35 5.01 17.22 1.15
C ASN A 35 5.27 16.67 -0.26
N GLU A 36 5.29 15.33 -0.40
CA GLU A 36 5.49 14.64 -1.67
C GLU A 36 4.49 15.09 -2.75
N ALA A 37 3.25 15.41 -2.35
CA ALA A 37 2.24 15.92 -3.29
C ALA A 37 2.66 17.26 -3.90
N LEU A 38 3.24 18.16 -3.11
CA LEU A 38 3.73 19.46 -3.61
C LEU A 38 4.87 19.26 -4.61
N ILE A 39 5.77 18.32 -4.33
CA ILE A 39 6.91 18.04 -5.20
C ILE A 39 6.43 17.39 -6.51
N ALA A 40 5.55 16.38 -6.43
CA ALA A 40 5.01 15.70 -7.61
C ALA A 40 4.18 16.67 -8.49
N MET A 41 3.29 17.46 -7.88
CA MET A 41 2.51 18.48 -8.59
C MET A 41 3.39 19.60 -9.14
N GLY A 42 4.45 19.99 -8.40
CA GLY A 42 5.45 20.95 -8.88
C GLY A 42 6.17 20.46 -10.11
N GLY A 43 6.65 19.21 -10.11
CA GLY A 43 7.26 18.56 -11.26
C GLY A 43 6.31 18.50 -12.47
N ALA A 44 5.07 18.06 -12.24
CA ALA A 44 4.03 18.06 -13.29
C ALA A 44 3.73 19.48 -13.81
N GLY A 45 3.68 20.47 -12.93
CA GLY A 45 3.50 21.88 -13.29
C GLY A 45 4.65 22.41 -14.15
N VAL A 46 5.91 22.09 -13.81
CA VAL A 46 7.09 22.45 -14.61
C VAL A 46 7.03 21.82 -16.01
N LEU A 47 6.65 20.53 -16.11
CA LEU A 47 6.50 19.85 -17.39
C LEU A 47 5.43 20.50 -18.28
N LEU A 48 4.30 20.90 -17.69
CA LEU A 48 3.23 21.61 -18.40
C LEU A 48 3.66 23.02 -18.83
N LEU A 49 4.29 23.80 -17.94
CA LEU A 49 4.74 25.16 -18.22
C LEU A 49 5.82 25.22 -19.31
N LEU A 50 6.71 24.23 -19.32
CA LEU A 50 7.74 24.11 -20.36
C LEU A 50 7.21 23.50 -21.67
N GLY A 51 5.93 23.11 -21.74
CA GLY A 51 5.34 22.47 -22.92
C GLY A 51 5.91 21.08 -23.24
N LEU A 52 6.53 20.42 -22.25
CA LEU A 52 7.10 19.07 -22.38
C LEU A 52 6.03 17.98 -22.39
N ILE A 53 4.88 18.25 -21.79
CA ILE A 53 3.64 17.46 -21.90
C ILE A 53 2.50 18.41 -22.25
N SER A 54 1.60 18.00 -23.13
CA SER A 54 0.43 18.81 -23.44
C SER A 54 -0.61 18.75 -22.31
N PRO A 55 -1.39 19.84 -22.08
CA PRO A 55 -2.51 19.79 -21.13
C PRO A 55 -3.54 18.71 -21.46
N ALA A 56 -3.74 18.40 -22.75
CA ALA A 56 -4.63 17.35 -23.22
C ALA A 56 -4.11 15.96 -22.83
N ASP A 57 -2.80 15.70 -22.98
CA ASP A 57 -2.18 14.42 -22.59
C ASP A 57 -2.17 14.26 -21.07
N ALA A 58 -1.85 15.32 -20.33
CA ALA A 58 -1.92 15.31 -18.88
C ALA A 58 -3.36 14.98 -18.39
N PHE A 59 -4.36 15.66 -18.93
CA PHE A 59 -5.77 15.40 -18.59
C PHE A 59 -6.20 14.00 -19.00
N SER A 60 -5.88 13.54 -20.21
CA SER A 60 -6.21 12.19 -20.68
C SER A 60 -5.60 11.09 -19.79
N THR A 61 -4.37 11.32 -19.31
CA THR A 61 -3.70 10.41 -18.38
C THR A 61 -4.48 10.28 -17.07
N LEU A 62 -4.91 11.40 -16.47
CA LEU A 62 -5.70 11.38 -15.24
C LEU A 62 -7.07 10.73 -15.44
N VAL A 63 -7.72 11.03 -16.57
CA VAL A 63 -9.03 10.42 -16.89
C VAL A 63 -8.90 8.93 -17.14
N ARG A 64 -7.85 8.46 -17.80
CA ARG A 64 -7.63 7.03 -18.02
C ARG A 64 -7.53 6.24 -16.73
N ASP A 65 -6.88 6.81 -15.72
CA ASP A 65 -6.61 6.14 -14.45
C ASP A 65 -7.64 6.50 -13.34
N TRP A 66 -8.84 6.99 -13.73
CA TRP A 66 -9.92 7.39 -12.82
C TRP A 66 -10.27 6.33 -11.76
N ASN A 67 -10.20 5.05 -12.14
CA ASN A 67 -10.51 3.92 -11.27
C ASN A 67 -9.60 3.91 -10.02
N THR A 68 -8.33 4.23 -10.20
CA THR A 68 -7.35 4.32 -9.11
C THR A 68 -7.76 5.41 -8.11
N PHE A 69 -8.08 6.62 -8.59
CA PHE A 69 -8.47 7.74 -7.71
C PHE A 69 -9.74 7.44 -6.92
N LEU A 70 -10.76 6.92 -7.60
CA LEU A 70 -12.02 6.57 -6.94
C LEU A 70 -11.87 5.40 -5.97
N PHE A 71 -10.98 4.45 -6.27
CA PHE A 71 -10.68 3.35 -5.37
C PHE A 71 -10.03 3.88 -4.08
N PHE A 72 -9.00 4.73 -4.16
CA PHE A 72 -8.39 5.37 -3.00
C PHE A 72 -9.43 6.12 -2.16
N LEU A 73 -10.29 6.92 -2.80
CA LEU A 73 -11.34 7.66 -2.12
C LEU A 73 -12.29 6.74 -1.34
N GLY A 74 -12.76 5.69 -2.01
CA GLY A 74 -13.65 4.70 -1.40
C GLY A 74 -13.01 3.96 -0.23
N MET A 75 -11.77 3.47 -0.39
CA MET A 75 -11.07 2.72 0.65
C MET A 75 -10.74 3.58 1.87
N MET A 76 -10.27 4.83 1.66
CA MET A 76 -10.05 5.77 2.77
C MET A 76 -11.36 6.10 3.49
N GLY A 77 -12.45 6.27 2.74
CA GLY A 77 -13.78 6.49 3.30
C GLY A 77 -14.26 5.32 4.16
N ILE A 78 -14.13 4.09 3.65
CA ILE A 78 -14.47 2.87 4.38
C ILE A 78 -13.65 2.78 5.68
N SER A 79 -12.33 2.95 5.59
CA SER A 79 -11.43 2.87 6.74
C SER A 79 -11.75 3.90 7.81
N ALA A 80 -11.96 5.17 7.42
CA ALA A 80 -12.33 6.24 8.33
C ALA A 80 -13.67 5.99 9.04
N LEU A 81 -14.67 5.50 8.32
CA LEU A 81 -16.00 5.23 8.88
C LEU A 81 -16.02 3.97 9.75
N ALA A 82 -15.21 2.96 9.44
CA ALA A 82 -14.97 1.80 10.28
C ALA A 82 -14.29 2.19 11.61
N GLU A 83 -13.34 3.14 11.57
CA GLU A 83 -12.73 3.72 12.76
C GLU A 83 -13.75 4.44 13.63
N VAL A 84 -14.60 5.30 13.04
CA VAL A 84 -15.69 6.01 13.74
C VAL A 84 -16.65 5.02 14.42
N ALA A 85 -16.90 3.87 13.80
CA ALA A 85 -17.73 2.80 14.37
C ALA A 85 -17.07 2.08 15.57
N GLY A 86 -15.74 2.25 15.77
CA GLY A 86 -14.96 1.58 16.82
C GLY A 86 -14.54 0.15 16.43
N LEU A 87 -14.50 -0.16 15.13
CA LEU A 87 -14.17 -1.51 14.65
C LEU A 87 -12.77 -1.94 15.09
N PHE A 88 -11.78 -1.07 14.91
CA PHE A 88 -10.39 -1.40 15.22
C PHE A 88 -10.14 -1.58 16.72
N ASP A 89 -10.75 -0.73 17.55
CA ASP A 89 -10.70 -0.88 19.02
C ASP A 89 -11.33 -2.19 19.47
N TRP A 90 -12.46 -2.54 18.88
CA TRP A 90 -13.15 -3.81 19.17
C TRP A 90 -12.33 -5.02 18.76
N LEU A 91 -11.77 -5.00 17.53
CA LEU A 91 -10.92 -6.08 17.01
C LEU A 91 -9.66 -6.27 17.87
N ALA A 92 -8.99 -5.18 18.25
CA ALA A 92 -7.81 -5.24 19.11
C ALA A 92 -8.14 -5.77 20.53
N ALA A 93 -9.28 -5.36 21.09
CA ALA A 93 -9.74 -5.90 22.36
C ALA A 93 -10.07 -7.39 22.27
N GLN A 94 -10.64 -7.87 21.17
CA GLN A 94 -10.88 -9.30 20.92
C GLN A 94 -9.57 -10.07 20.77
N ALA A 95 -8.61 -9.54 19.99
CA ALA A 95 -7.29 -10.13 19.83
C ALA A 95 -6.58 -10.32 21.18
N ALA A 96 -6.67 -9.31 22.06
CA ALA A 96 -6.10 -9.40 23.40
C ALA A 96 -6.80 -10.43 24.31
N ARG A 97 -8.11 -10.57 24.20
CA ARG A 97 -8.87 -11.59 24.97
C ARG A 97 -8.56 -13.00 24.51
N LEU A 98 -8.49 -13.22 23.20
CA LEU A 98 -8.11 -14.51 22.61
C LEU A 98 -6.68 -14.91 22.98
N ALA A 99 -5.81 -13.95 23.28
CA ALA A 99 -4.46 -14.21 23.76
C ALA A 99 -4.41 -14.78 25.20
N GLY A 100 -5.50 -14.67 25.95
CA GLY A 100 -5.55 -15.04 27.35
C GLY A 100 -4.62 -14.17 28.19
N LYS A 101 -3.54 -14.76 28.75
CA LYS A 101 -2.54 -14.03 29.56
C LYS A 101 -1.17 -13.98 28.89
N SER A 102 -1.01 -14.48 27.67
CA SER A 102 0.30 -14.67 27.03
C SER A 102 0.64 -13.52 26.11
N ALA A 103 1.75 -12.82 26.37
CA ALA A 103 2.28 -11.78 25.50
C ALA A 103 2.60 -12.34 24.10
N ALA A 104 3.13 -13.55 24.00
CA ALA A 104 3.43 -14.22 22.75
C ALA A 104 2.18 -14.49 21.90
N ARG A 105 1.07 -14.94 22.52
CA ARG A 105 -0.20 -15.11 21.80
C ARG A 105 -0.80 -13.78 21.38
N LEU A 106 -0.69 -12.74 22.22
CA LEU A 106 -1.13 -11.40 21.84
C LEU A 106 -0.36 -10.89 20.62
N PHE A 107 0.94 -11.13 20.60
CA PHE A 107 1.79 -10.75 19.48
C PHE A 107 1.35 -11.44 18.16
N LEU A 108 1.12 -12.76 18.21
CA LEU A 108 0.58 -13.51 17.08
C LEU A 108 -0.79 -12.96 16.64
N ASN A 109 -1.68 -12.71 17.61
CA ASN A 109 -3.01 -12.19 17.32
C ASN A 109 -2.97 -10.79 16.69
N VAL A 110 -1.99 -9.93 17.06
CA VAL A 110 -1.78 -8.62 16.43
C VAL A 110 -1.32 -8.78 14.97
N PHE A 111 -0.41 -9.72 14.68
CA PHE A 111 -0.03 -10.04 13.32
C PHE A 111 -1.20 -10.54 12.48
N LEU A 112 -1.97 -11.50 12.99
CA LEU A 112 -3.14 -12.05 12.30
C LEU A 112 -4.22 -10.99 12.09
N LEU A 113 -4.44 -10.13 13.09
CA LEU A 113 -5.35 -9.01 12.98
C LEU A 113 -4.90 -8.00 11.92
N GLY A 114 -3.61 -7.63 11.94
CA GLY A 114 -3.02 -6.74 10.94
C GLY A 114 -3.14 -7.33 9.53
N SER A 115 -2.87 -8.64 9.37
CA SER A 115 -3.07 -9.34 8.09
C SER A 115 -4.52 -9.25 7.61
N LEU A 116 -5.48 -9.49 8.49
CA LEU A 116 -6.91 -9.42 8.14
C LEU A 116 -7.33 -8.00 7.74
N ILE A 117 -6.87 -6.99 8.49
CA ILE A 117 -7.18 -5.57 8.19
C ILE A 117 -6.55 -5.16 6.86
N SER A 118 -5.27 -5.47 6.62
CA SER A 118 -4.60 -5.17 5.35
C SER A 118 -5.31 -5.85 4.18
N MET A 119 -5.69 -7.12 4.34
CA MET A 119 -6.37 -7.88 3.30
C MET A 119 -7.73 -7.29 2.90
N VAL A 120 -8.54 -6.85 3.88
CA VAL A 120 -9.95 -6.48 3.65
C VAL A 120 -10.13 -4.97 3.49
N LEU A 121 -9.33 -4.17 4.20
CA LEU A 121 -9.45 -2.70 4.19
C LEU A 121 -8.30 -2.04 3.42
N SER A 122 -7.10 -2.05 3.94
CA SER A 122 -5.87 -1.62 3.26
C SER A 122 -4.65 -1.70 4.19
N ASN A 123 -3.45 -1.67 3.60
CA ASN A 123 -2.20 -1.52 4.35
C ASN A 123 -2.17 -0.19 5.14
N ASP A 124 -2.68 0.91 4.58
CA ASP A 124 -2.77 2.20 5.26
C ASP A 124 -3.63 2.12 6.53
N ALA A 125 -4.77 1.44 6.48
CA ALA A 125 -5.63 1.23 7.65
C ALA A 125 -4.87 0.47 8.76
N THR A 126 -4.08 -0.53 8.39
CA THR A 126 -3.25 -1.29 9.34
C THR A 126 -2.15 -0.42 9.94
N ALA A 127 -1.40 0.29 9.12
CA ALA A 127 -0.30 1.12 9.60
C ALA A 127 -0.78 2.34 10.41
N LEU A 128 -1.83 3.02 9.98
CA LEU A 128 -2.24 4.31 10.54
C LEU A 128 -3.28 4.21 11.64
N ILE A 129 -4.22 3.27 11.53
CA ILE A 129 -5.33 3.16 12.48
C ILE A 129 -5.06 2.06 13.53
N LEU A 130 -4.60 0.88 13.10
CA LEU A 130 -4.33 -0.19 14.05
C LEU A 130 -3.15 0.13 14.97
N THR A 131 -2.10 0.81 14.48
CA THR A 131 -0.91 1.14 15.28
C THR A 131 -1.23 1.92 16.56
N PRO A 132 -1.96 3.06 16.55
CA PRO A 132 -2.31 3.77 17.77
C PRO A 132 -3.22 2.96 18.70
N VAL A 133 -4.10 2.11 18.17
CA VAL A 133 -4.97 1.23 18.94
C VAL A 133 -4.12 0.17 19.67
N VAL A 134 -3.20 -0.46 18.97
CA VAL A 134 -2.28 -1.46 19.55
C VAL A 134 -1.34 -0.80 20.56
N TYR A 135 -0.83 0.42 20.29
CA TYR A 135 -0.04 1.17 21.26
C TYR A 135 -0.77 1.36 22.59
N VAL A 136 -2.00 1.86 22.54
CA VAL A 136 -2.83 2.05 23.75
C VAL A 136 -3.07 0.73 24.47
N LEU A 137 -3.36 -0.33 23.71
CA LEU A 137 -3.60 -1.67 24.24
C LEU A 137 -2.39 -2.20 25.01
N VAL A 138 -1.21 -2.25 24.36
CA VAL A 138 0.00 -2.85 24.96
C VAL A 138 0.55 -2.02 26.10
N THR A 139 0.40 -0.68 26.06
CA THR A 139 0.75 0.22 27.16
C THR A 139 -0.12 -0.03 28.39
N LYS A 140 -1.43 -0.20 28.23
CA LYS A 140 -2.34 -0.56 29.34
C LYS A 140 -2.00 -1.91 29.95
N LEU A 141 -1.55 -2.85 29.14
CA LEU A 141 -1.12 -4.18 29.57
C LEU A 141 0.29 -4.19 30.17
N ARG A 142 1.01 -3.06 30.15
CA ARG A 142 2.42 -2.91 30.58
C ARG A 142 3.37 -3.88 29.87
N LEU A 143 3.14 -4.10 28.58
CA LEU A 143 4.00 -4.91 27.73
C LEU A 143 5.02 -4.03 26.97
N PRO A 144 6.16 -4.60 26.54
CA PRO A 144 7.09 -3.90 25.64
C PRO A 144 6.36 -3.45 24.37
N VAL A 145 6.43 -2.17 24.05
CA VAL A 145 5.61 -1.57 22.98
C VAL A 145 6.18 -1.87 21.59
N LEU A 146 7.50 -1.77 21.42
CA LEU A 146 8.18 -1.85 20.13
C LEU A 146 7.86 -3.10 19.30
N PRO A 147 7.88 -4.34 19.84
CA PRO A 147 7.57 -5.52 19.06
C PRO A 147 6.22 -5.45 18.36
N TYR A 148 5.20 -4.99 19.08
CA TYR A 148 3.83 -4.91 18.54
C TYR A 148 3.66 -3.80 17.52
N LEU A 149 4.37 -2.67 17.68
CA LEU A 149 4.32 -1.57 16.72
C LEU A 149 5.06 -1.92 15.42
N PHE A 150 6.21 -2.59 15.53
CA PHE A 150 6.88 -3.14 14.35
C PHE A 150 6.00 -4.20 13.66
N ALA A 151 5.32 -5.05 14.42
CA ALA A 151 4.36 -6.00 13.85
C ALA A 151 3.29 -5.29 13.00
N CYS A 152 2.72 -4.18 13.47
CA CYS A 152 1.71 -3.43 12.72
C CYS A 152 2.23 -2.91 11.38
N THR A 153 3.42 -2.27 11.34
CA THR A 153 3.93 -1.69 10.10
C THR A 153 4.43 -2.75 9.11
N PHE A 154 5.14 -3.77 9.59
CA PHE A 154 5.65 -4.83 8.71
C PHE A 154 4.54 -5.69 8.12
N ILE A 155 3.51 -6.02 8.90
CA ILE A 155 2.41 -6.82 8.38
C ILE A 155 1.50 -6.02 7.45
N ALA A 156 1.43 -4.70 7.61
CA ALA A 156 0.67 -3.83 6.71
C ALA A 156 1.13 -4.02 5.26
N ASP A 157 2.42 -3.93 5.01
CA ASP A 157 3.00 -4.10 3.68
C ASP A 157 3.11 -5.59 3.29
N THR A 158 3.39 -6.51 4.24
CA THR A 158 3.51 -7.95 3.96
C THR A 158 2.18 -8.59 3.54
N ALA A 159 1.05 -8.14 4.07
CA ALA A 159 -0.27 -8.68 3.74
C ALA A 159 -0.99 -7.89 2.63
N SER A 160 -0.33 -6.90 2.01
CA SER A 160 -0.95 -5.94 1.11
C SER A 160 -1.20 -6.47 -0.32
N PHE A 161 -0.62 -7.60 -0.69
CA PHE A 161 -0.82 -8.23 -2.00
C PHE A 161 -1.60 -9.56 -1.93
N LEU A 162 -2.29 -9.81 -0.82
CA LEU A 162 -3.10 -11.02 -0.66
C LEU A 162 -4.39 -10.99 -1.50
N LEU A 163 -5.00 -9.81 -1.64
CA LEU A 163 -6.13 -9.53 -2.52
C LEU A 163 -5.87 -8.28 -3.37
N PRO A 164 -6.52 -8.14 -4.54
CA PRO A 164 -6.40 -6.92 -5.35
C PRO A 164 -6.71 -5.64 -4.59
N VAL A 165 -7.66 -5.70 -3.66
CA VAL A 165 -8.15 -4.55 -2.87
C VAL A 165 -7.28 -4.22 -1.65
N SER A 166 -6.32 -5.07 -1.30
CA SER A 166 -5.51 -4.91 -0.09
C SER A 166 -4.57 -3.70 -0.14
N ASN A 167 -4.17 -3.28 -1.34
CA ASN A 167 -3.35 -2.09 -1.56
C ASN A 167 -3.79 -1.38 -2.85
N PRO A 168 -3.97 -0.06 -2.83
CA PRO A 168 -4.25 0.69 -4.04
C PRO A 168 -3.20 0.54 -5.16
N ILE A 169 -1.95 0.20 -4.84
CA ILE A 169 -0.89 -0.10 -5.82
C ILE A 169 -1.30 -1.27 -6.72
N ASN A 170 -1.95 -2.29 -6.16
CA ASN A 170 -2.45 -3.42 -6.93
C ASN A 170 -3.42 -2.95 -8.01
N ILE A 171 -4.30 -1.99 -7.67
CA ILE A 171 -5.25 -1.40 -8.63
C ILE A 171 -4.52 -0.62 -9.73
N ILE A 172 -3.44 0.13 -9.39
CA ILE A 172 -2.61 0.82 -10.39
C ILE A 172 -2.07 -0.20 -11.42
N ILE A 173 -1.55 -1.34 -10.95
CA ILE A 173 -0.91 -2.33 -11.81
C ILE A 173 -1.95 -3.10 -12.62
N ILE A 174 -3.01 -3.62 -11.99
CA ILE A 174 -4.03 -4.41 -12.67
C ILE A 174 -4.94 -3.58 -13.59
N SER A 175 -5.03 -2.26 -13.42
CA SER A 175 -5.76 -1.40 -14.37
C SER A 175 -5.08 -1.34 -15.74
N ARG A 176 -3.77 -1.51 -15.82
CA ARG A 176 -3.02 -1.57 -17.08
C ARG A 176 -2.79 -2.99 -17.59
N PHE A 177 -2.61 -3.93 -16.68
CA PHE A 177 -2.43 -5.36 -16.95
C PHE A 177 -3.53 -6.16 -16.24
N PRO A 178 -4.73 -6.23 -16.83
CA PRO A 178 -5.87 -6.86 -16.18
C PRO A 178 -5.58 -8.32 -15.82
N LEU A 179 -5.65 -8.61 -14.53
CA LEU A 179 -5.66 -9.98 -14.00
C LEU A 179 -7.06 -10.23 -13.42
N ASP A 180 -7.69 -11.33 -13.82
CA ASP A 180 -8.88 -11.79 -13.14
C ASP A 180 -8.55 -12.25 -11.71
N LEU A 181 -9.55 -12.29 -10.83
CA LEU A 181 -9.36 -12.62 -9.41
C LEU A 181 -8.70 -13.99 -9.22
N LEU A 182 -9.07 -14.97 -10.04
CA LEU A 182 -8.56 -16.33 -9.89
C LEU A 182 -7.07 -16.38 -10.24
N THR A 183 -6.68 -15.74 -11.34
CA THR A 183 -5.28 -15.61 -11.75
C THR A 183 -4.47 -14.82 -10.69
N PHE A 184 -5.01 -13.72 -10.17
CA PHE A 184 -4.37 -12.96 -9.10
C PHE A 184 -4.14 -13.84 -7.85
N LEU A 185 -5.17 -14.55 -7.40
CA LEU A 185 -5.07 -15.45 -6.25
C LEU A 185 -4.12 -16.62 -6.52
N ARG A 186 -4.18 -17.21 -7.70
CA ARG A 186 -3.24 -18.28 -8.08
C ARG A 186 -1.79 -17.85 -7.93
N LEU A 187 -1.46 -16.64 -8.37
CA LEU A 187 -0.08 -16.15 -8.39
C LEU A 187 0.39 -15.59 -7.04
N LEU A 188 -0.49 -14.97 -6.26
CA LEU A 188 -0.10 -14.16 -5.11
C LEU A 188 -0.62 -14.66 -3.76
N PHE A 189 -1.67 -15.50 -3.71
CA PHE A 189 -2.25 -15.95 -2.44
C PHE A 189 -1.27 -16.82 -1.63
N LEU A 190 -0.74 -17.88 -2.24
CA LEU A 190 0.22 -18.75 -1.54
C LEU A 190 1.54 -18.03 -1.21
N PRO A 191 2.17 -17.27 -2.12
CA PRO A 191 3.31 -16.40 -1.76
C PRO A 191 3.00 -15.48 -0.57
N SER A 192 1.81 -14.86 -0.51
CA SER A 192 1.40 -14.01 0.63
C SER A 192 1.38 -14.79 1.95
N LEU A 193 0.81 -16.00 1.96
CA LEU A 193 0.79 -16.82 3.17
C LEU A 193 2.19 -17.23 3.63
N VAL A 194 3.06 -17.58 2.69
CA VAL A 194 4.45 -17.94 2.96
C VAL A 194 5.20 -16.75 3.61
N VAL A 195 5.10 -15.56 3.02
CA VAL A 195 5.81 -14.39 3.56
C VAL A 195 5.21 -13.90 4.88
N ILE A 196 3.89 -13.99 5.06
CA ILE A 196 3.25 -13.72 6.37
C ILE A 196 3.79 -14.68 7.42
N GLY A 197 3.87 -15.97 7.10
CA GLY A 197 4.44 -16.98 8.00
C GLY A 197 5.90 -16.70 8.37
N ILE A 198 6.73 -16.34 7.38
CA ILE A 198 8.14 -15.96 7.60
C ILE A 198 8.22 -14.69 8.45
N ASN A 199 7.41 -13.67 8.14
CA ASN A 199 7.37 -12.43 8.91
C ASN A 199 7.07 -12.71 10.39
N ILE A 200 6.00 -13.44 10.67
CA ILE A 200 5.65 -13.84 12.05
C ILE A 200 6.79 -14.61 12.71
N GLY A 201 7.35 -15.61 12.01
CA GLY A 201 8.39 -16.47 12.55
C GLY A 201 9.69 -15.71 12.89
N VAL A 202 10.17 -14.87 11.96
CA VAL A 202 11.38 -14.07 12.18
C VAL A 202 11.18 -13.04 13.29
N PHE A 203 10.04 -12.35 13.32
CA PHE A 203 9.73 -11.40 14.39
C PHE A 203 9.61 -12.10 15.75
N PHE A 204 9.05 -13.30 15.78
CA PHE A 204 8.99 -14.10 16.99
C PHE A 204 10.39 -14.45 17.52
N LEU A 205 11.32 -14.77 16.62
CA LEU A 205 12.72 -15.05 16.98
C LEU A 205 13.45 -13.79 17.47
N LEU A 206 13.27 -12.67 16.78
CA LEU A 206 13.90 -11.39 17.14
C LEU A 206 13.46 -10.89 18.51
N TYR A 207 12.18 -11.01 18.84
CA TYR A 207 11.60 -10.46 20.06
C TYR A 207 11.28 -11.50 21.13
N ARG A 208 11.70 -12.76 20.97
CA ARG A 208 11.35 -13.89 21.86
C ARG A 208 11.54 -13.60 23.37
N ASN A 209 12.58 -12.85 23.72
CA ASN A 209 12.87 -12.52 25.11
C ASN A 209 11.90 -11.49 25.69
N GLN A 210 11.39 -10.56 24.86
CA GLN A 210 10.43 -9.55 25.25
C GLN A 210 8.98 -10.10 25.28
N LEU A 211 8.73 -11.25 24.61
CA LEU A 211 7.42 -11.88 24.50
C LEU A 211 7.15 -12.97 25.54
N LYS A 212 8.08 -13.23 26.47
CA LYS A 212 7.93 -14.23 27.54
C LYS A 212 7.00 -13.80 28.67
N GLY A 213 6.53 -12.55 28.68
CA GLY A 213 5.70 -11.99 29.76
C GLY A 213 4.28 -12.51 29.75
N ALA A 214 3.66 -12.46 30.93
CA ALA A 214 2.21 -12.58 31.10
C ALA A 214 1.61 -11.21 31.42
N PHE A 215 0.36 -10.99 31.02
CA PHE A 215 -0.37 -9.76 31.32
C PHE A 215 -1.70 -10.03 32.02
N ASP A 216 -2.20 -9.01 32.73
CA ASP A 216 -3.49 -9.10 33.40
C ASP A 216 -4.61 -8.61 32.47
N ILE A 217 -5.46 -9.54 32.07
CA ILE A 217 -6.61 -9.30 31.19
C ILE A 217 -7.66 -8.37 31.83
N LYS A 218 -7.69 -8.27 33.19
CA LYS A 218 -8.62 -7.38 33.90
C LYS A 218 -8.37 -5.90 33.65
N ARG A 219 -7.17 -5.54 33.16
CA ARG A 219 -6.82 -4.16 32.75
C ARG A 219 -7.43 -3.73 31.42
N LEU A 220 -7.99 -4.68 30.68
CA LEU A 220 -8.64 -4.38 29.40
C LEU A 220 -10.06 -3.90 29.63
N PRO A 221 -10.47 -2.81 28.94
CA PRO A 221 -11.88 -2.46 28.87
C PRO A 221 -12.67 -3.62 28.25
N SER A 222 -13.93 -3.76 28.63
CA SER A 222 -14.76 -4.78 27.97
C SER A 222 -14.83 -4.46 26.46
N ALA A 223 -14.82 -5.48 25.58
CA ALA A 223 -14.93 -5.25 24.14
C ALA A 223 -16.23 -4.49 23.78
N GLN A 224 -17.24 -4.57 24.65
CA GLN A 224 -18.48 -3.82 24.53
C GLN A 224 -18.30 -2.32 24.83
N GLN A 225 -17.31 -1.95 25.65
CA GLN A 225 -16.98 -0.54 25.94
C GLN A 225 -16.23 0.14 24.77
N ALA A 226 -15.56 -0.64 23.91
CA ALA A 226 -14.96 -0.14 22.68
C ALA A 226 -16.03 0.29 21.66
N VAL A 227 -17.21 -0.29 21.72
CA VAL A 227 -18.33 -0.01 20.82
C VAL A 227 -19.22 1.10 21.40
N LYS A 228 -18.99 2.33 20.97
CA LYS A 228 -19.74 3.51 21.45
C LYS A 228 -21.22 3.46 21.08
N HIS A 229 -21.58 2.83 19.94
CA HIS A 229 -22.95 2.75 19.45
C HIS A 229 -23.21 1.40 18.77
N LYS A 230 -23.88 0.49 19.45
CA LYS A 230 -24.09 -0.89 19.02
C LYS A 230 -24.80 -1.02 17.66
N ALA A 231 -25.82 -0.19 17.38
CA ALA A 231 -26.55 -0.25 16.12
C ALA A 231 -25.67 0.15 14.93
N TYR A 232 -24.93 1.26 15.04
CA TYR A 232 -24.02 1.71 13.97
C TYR A 232 -22.86 0.73 13.77
N PHE A 233 -22.30 0.17 14.84
CA PHE A 233 -21.27 -0.86 14.77
C PHE A 233 -21.77 -2.10 14.01
N ARG A 234 -22.96 -2.62 14.36
CA ARG A 234 -23.53 -3.77 13.66
C ARG A 234 -23.79 -3.49 12.19
N TYR A 235 -24.33 -2.30 11.90
CA TYR A 235 -24.53 -1.84 10.54
C TYR A 235 -23.19 -1.81 9.77
N THR A 236 -22.14 -1.20 10.34
CA THR A 236 -20.81 -1.14 9.75
C THR A 236 -20.27 -2.53 9.44
N TYR A 237 -20.36 -3.44 10.39
CA TYR A 237 -19.93 -4.83 10.19
C TYR A 237 -20.70 -5.52 9.05
N CYS A 238 -22.01 -5.36 8.98
CA CYS A 238 -22.82 -5.91 7.88
C CYS A 238 -22.44 -5.29 6.52
N VAL A 239 -22.25 -3.97 6.47
CA VAL A 239 -21.84 -3.29 5.22
C VAL A 239 -20.47 -3.77 4.78
N LEU A 240 -19.50 -3.92 5.68
CA LEU A 240 -18.18 -4.44 5.32
C LEU A 240 -18.24 -5.88 4.81
N ALA A 241 -19.08 -6.73 5.37
CA ALA A 241 -19.31 -8.08 4.86
C ALA A 241 -19.91 -8.07 3.44
N VAL A 242 -20.87 -7.17 3.18
CA VAL A 242 -21.45 -6.97 1.85
C VAL A 242 -20.41 -6.45 0.88
N VAL A 243 -19.59 -5.47 1.28
CA VAL A 243 -18.50 -4.92 0.45
C VAL A 243 -17.49 -6.00 0.10
N ALA A 244 -17.09 -6.85 1.06
CA ALA A 244 -16.17 -7.96 0.80
C ALA A 244 -16.74 -8.95 -0.23
N LEU A 245 -18.01 -9.30 -0.11
CA LEU A 245 -18.70 -10.15 -1.09
C LEU A 245 -18.81 -9.44 -2.46
N ALA A 246 -19.15 -8.16 -2.45
CA ALA A 246 -19.27 -7.37 -3.67
C ALA A 246 -17.93 -7.25 -4.42
N TYR A 247 -16.79 -7.19 -3.73
CA TYR A 247 -15.47 -7.23 -4.37
C TYR A 247 -15.22 -8.54 -5.12
N VAL A 248 -15.60 -9.68 -4.53
CA VAL A 248 -15.49 -10.99 -5.19
C VAL A 248 -16.35 -11.03 -6.46
N ILE A 249 -17.60 -10.59 -6.35
CA ILE A 249 -18.54 -10.55 -7.48
C ILE A 249 -18.05 -9.58 -8.56
N ALA A 250 -17.69 -8.35 -8.19
CA ALA A 250 -17.20 -7.33 -9.13
C ALA A 250 -15.95 -7.81 -9.89
N SER A 251 -15.03 -8.47 -9.20
CA SER A 251 -13.85 -9.04 -9.84
C SER A 251 -14.19 -10.19 -10.80
N ALA A 252 -15.17 -11.03 -10.46
CA ALA A 252 -15.61 -12.12 -11.32
C ALA A 252 -16.30 -11.63 -12.61
N VAL A 253 -17.05 -10.51 -12.53
CA VAL A 253 -17.74 -9.90 -13.67
C VAL A 253 -16.97 -8.73 -14.30
N GLN A 254 -15.70 -8.56 -13.93
CA GLN A 254 -14.78 -7.53 -14.46
C GLN A 254 -15.31 -6.07 -14.27
N LEU A 255 -16.05 -5.81 -13.20
CA LEU A 255 -16.48 -4.46 -12.84
C LEU A 255 -15.35 -3.71 -12.12
N PRO A 256 -15.23 -2.38 -12.31
CA PRO A 256 -14.25 -1.58 -11.59
C PRO A 256 -14.42 -1.67 -10.06
N LEU A 257 -13.38 -2.11 -9.36
CA LEU A 257 -13.42 -2.29 -7.91
C LEU A 257 -13.63 -0.96 -7.16
N SER A 258 -13.32 0.18 -7.79
CA SER A 258 -13.60 1.51 -7.24
C SER A 258 -15.09 1.77 -7.01
N LEU A 259 -15.97 1.22 -7.84
CA LEU A 259 -17.43 1.38 -7.67
C LEU A 259 -17.91 0.69 -6.40
N VAL A 260 -17.35 -0.48 -6.08
CA VAL A 260 -17.64 -1.20 -4.84
C VAL A 260 -17.10 -0.42 -3.64
N ALA A 261 -15.86 0.09 -3.73
CA ALA A 261 -15.26 0.90 -2.68
C ALA A 261 -16.10 2.15 -2.38
N LEU A 262 -16.47 2.90 -3.41
CA LEU A 262 -17.30 4.11 -3.26
C LEU A 262 -18.70 3.79 -2.74
N GLY A 263 -19.32 2.75 -3.27
CA GLY A 263 -20.64 2.28 -2.80
C GLY A 263 -20.60 1.90 -1.31
N GLY A 264 -19.57 1.16 -0.89
CA GLY A 264 -19.35 0.81 0.51
C GLY A 264 -19.13 2.04 1.41
N ALA A 265 -18.28 2.97 0.97
CA ALA A 265 -18.06 4.23 1.68
C ALA A 265 -19.35 5.07 1.79
N ALA A 266 -20.13 5.17 0.70
CA ALA A 266 -21.39 5.88 0.69
C ALA A 266 -22.41 5.25 1.65
N LEU A 267 -22.56 3.94 1.64
CA LEU A 267 -23.44 3.22 2.57
C LEU A 267 -23.03 3.49 4.02
N LEU A 268 -21.74 3.33 4.36
CA LEU A 268 -21.24 3.60 5.71
C LEU A 268 -21.47 5.08 6.11
N LEU A 269 -21.28 6.01 5.20
CA LEU A 269 -21.50 7.42 5.43
C LEU A 269 -22.99 7.73 5.70
N ILE A 270 -23.90 7.18 4.89
CA ILE A 270 -25.34 7.31 5.09
C ILE A 270 -25.72 6.82 6.48
N GLY A 271 -25.24 5.63 6.89
CA GLY A 271 -25.43 5.15 8.24
C GLY A 271 -24.84 6.10 9.29
N GLY A 272 -23.59 6.53 9.12
CA GLY A 272 -22.93 7.46 10.03
C GLY A 272 -23.68 8.78 10.23
N LEU A 273 -24.25 9.34 9.15
CA LEU A 273 -25.08 10.53 9.18
C LEU A 273 -26.42 10.27 9.86
N SER A 274 -27.11 9.17 9.52
CA SER A 274 -28.42 8.80 10.07
C SER A 274 -28.37 8.63 11.60
N TRP A 275 -27.31 8.01 12.10
CA TRP A 275 -27.09 7.88 13.56
C TRP A 275 -26.33 9.04 14.19
N ARG A 276 -26.08 10.13 13.44
CA ARG A 276 -25.33 11.32 13.90
C ARG A 276 -23.97 11.00 14.54
N ARG A 277 -23.25 10.01 13.95
CA ARG A 277 -21.93 9.57 14.44
C ARG A 277 -20.78 10.24 13.72
N THR A 278 -21.03 10.74 12.54
CA THR A 278 -20.08 11.51 11.75
C THR A 278 -20.79 12.61 10.98
N SER A 279 -20.02 13.46 10.34
CA SER A 279 -20.48 14.45 9.36
C SER A 279 -19.62 14.37 8.11
N LEU A 280 -20.11 14.88 6.99
CA LEU A 280 -19.31 14.98 5.75
C LEU A 280 -17.97 15.66 6.00
N ARG A 281 -17.98 16.77 6.76
CA ARG A 281 -16.76 17.50 7.10
C ARG A 281 -15.77 16.67 7.95
N GLN A 282 -16.27 15.90 8.90
CA GLN A 282 -15.43 15.01 9.71
C GLN A 282 -14.85 13.88 8.87
N THR A 283 -15.66 13.19 8.06
CA THR A 283 -15.19 12.15 7.16
C THR A 283 -14.15 12.68 6.18
N ALA A 284 -14.39 13.84 5.57
CA ALA A 284 -13.44 14.46 4.65
C ALA A 284 -12.08 14.84 5.31
N LYS A 285 -12.06 15.12 6.60
CA LYS A 285 -10.80 15.37 7.34
C LYS A 285 -9.95 14.11 7.55
N HIS A 286 -10.55 12.93 7.56
CA HIS A 286 -9.84 11.65 7.67
C HIS A 286 -9.30 11.16 6.31
N ILE A 287 -9.71 11.80 5.21
CA ILE A 287 -9.18 11.51 3.88
C ILE A 287 -7.88 12.28 3.68
N SER A 288 -6.82 11.58 3.32
CA SER A 288 -5.52 12.19 3.00
C SER A 288 -5.53 12.77 1.58
N TRP A 289 -6.09 13.98 1.41
CA TRP A 289 -6.22 14.65 0.11
C TRP A 289 -4.89 14.84 -0.63
N SER A 290 -3.78 14.94 0.11
CA SER A 290 -2.44 15.04 -0.46
C SER A 290 -2.06 13.83 -1.31
N ILE A 291 -2.58 12.64 -1.02
CA ILE A 291 -2.32 11.44 -1.83
C ILE A 291 -2.86 11.60 -3.25
N PHE A 292 -4.01 12.23 -3.42
CA PHE A 292 -4.59 12.47 -4.77
C PHE A 292 -3.71 13.41 -5.59
N GLY A 293 -3.21 14.50 -5.00
CA GLY A 293 -2.24 15.37 -5.65
C GLY A 293 -0.92 14.66 -5.97
N PHE A 294 -0.44 13.82 -5.06
CA PHE A 294 0.75 13.02 -5.26
C PHE A 294 0.61 12.05 -6.45
N ILE A 295 -0.46 11.27 -6.49
CA ILE A 295 -0.72 10.30 -7.55
C ILE A 295 -0.93 11.02 -8.88
N ALA A 296 -1.72 12.10 -8.91
CA ALA A 296 -1.95 12.88 -10.13
C ALA A 296 -0.65 13.46 -10.69
N GLY A 297 0.17 14.08 -9.84
CA GLY A 297 1.48 14.59 -10.23
C GLY A 297 2.39 13.50 -10.78
N MET A 298 2.43 12.34 -10.10
CA MET A 298 3.24 11.20 -10.53
C MET A 298 2.80 10.61 -11.87
N PHE A 299 1.49 10.46 -12.11
CA PHE A 299 0.99 10.00 -13.41
C PHE A 299 1.43 10.92 -14.54
N ILE A 300 1.36 12.24 -14.34
CA ILE A 300 1.80 13.21 -15.34
C ILE A 300 3.32 13.14 -15.56
N VAL A 301 4.11 13.08 -14.48
CA VAL A 301 5.58 12.99 -14.55
C VAL A 301 6.02 11.71 -15.25
N VAL A 302 5.46 10.57 -14.87
CA VAL A 302 5.80 9.29 -15.50
C VAL A 302 5.36 9.26 -16.97
N ARG A 303 4.20 9.86 -17.31
CA ARG A 303 3.76 10.01 -18.70
C ARG A 303 4.77 10.80 -19.52
N ALA A 304 5.29 11.92 -19.01
CA ALA A 304 6.31 12.68 -19.68
C ALA A 304 7.63 11.91 -19.87
N ILE A 305 8.02 11.07 -18.89
CA ILE A 305 9.18 10.16 -19.02
C ILE A 305 8.88 9.05 -20.04
N GLU A 306 7.65 8.50 -20.07
CA GLU A 306 7.23 7.49 -21.06
C GLU A 306 7.41 7.99 -22.48
N ASP A 307 7.04 9.24 -22.76
CA ASP A 307 7.16 9.88 -24.06
C ASP A 307 8.63 10.04 -24.51
N THR A 308 9.59 10.02 -23.57
CA THR A 308 11.03 10.02 -23.91
C THR A 308 11.56 8.64 -24.34
N GLY A 309 10.81 7.58 -24.12
CA GLY A 309 11.23 6.19 -24.37
C GLY A 309 12.10 5.56 -23.29
N LEU A 310 12.48 6.30 -22.22
CA LEU A 310 13.32 5.77 -21.13
C LEU A 310 12.66 4.60 -20.40
N THR A 311 11.36 4.68 -20.16
CA THR A 311 10.63 3.57 -19.52
C THR A 311 10.64 2.32 -20.37
N ARG A 312 10.56 2.46 -21.71
CA ARG A 312 10.67 1.34 -22.65
C ARG A 312 12.08 0.75 -22.64
N MET A 313 13.12 1.59 -22.60
CA MET A 313 14.51 1.13 -22.48
C MET A 313 14.69 0.34 -21.17
N PHE A 314 14.17 0.83 -20.06
CA PHE A 314 14.22 0.15 -18.77
C PHE A 314 13.46 -1.19 -18.81
N GLY A 315 12.27 -1.23 -19.40
CA GLY A 315 11.52 -2.47 -19.61
C GLY A 315 12.25 -3.48 -20.46
N ASN A 316 12.83 -3.06 -21.59
CA ASN A 316 13.64 -3.94 -22.44
C ASN A 316 14.87 -4.48 -21.71
N TRP A 317 15.51 -3.65 -20.89
CA TRP A 317 16.63 -4.07 -20.05
C TRP A 317 16.19 -5.13 -19.03
N LEU A 318 15.06 -4.95 -18.34
CA LEU A 318 14.50 -5.95 -17.41
C LEU A 318 14.25 -7.28 -18.13
N ILE A 319 13.63 -7.25 -19.31
CA ILE A 319 13.36 -8.44 -20.13
C ILE A 319 14.67 -9.11 -20.55
N HIS A 320 15.66 -8.35 -20.99
CA HIS A 320 16.96 -8.89 -21.37
C HIS A 320 17.66 -9.58 -20.20
N VAL A 321 17.73 -8.91 -19.04
CA VAL A 321 18.37 -9.46 -17.83
C VAL A 321 17.63 -10.68 -17.29
N SER A 322 16.31 -10.78 -17.52
CA SER A 322 15.52 -11.96 -17.14
C SER A 322 15.86 -13.22 -17.96
N GLY A 323 16.64 -13.06 -19.04
CA GLY A 323 16.99 -14.17 -19.94
C GLY A 323 15.77 -14.78 -20.65
N GLY A 324 14.64 -14.07 -20.74
CA GLY A 324 13.40 -14.54 -21.38
C GLY A 324 12.78 -15.76 -20.71
N THR A 325 13.02 -15.97 -19.40
CA THR A 325 12.47 -17.07 -18.63
C THR A 325 11.47 -16.59 -17.58
N SER A 326 10.51 -17.42 -17.17
CA SER A 326 9.58 -17.09 -16.09
C SER A 326 10.29 -16.91 -14.75
N PHE A 327 11.31 -17.73 -14.48
CA PHE A 327 12.18 -17.56 -13.30
C PHE A 327 12.83 -16.18 -13.28
N GLY A 328 13.51 -15.81 -14.39
CA GLY A 328 14.16 -14.53 -14.52
C GLY A 328 13.17 -13.37 -14.42
N ALA A 329 11.97 -13.49 -15.01
CA ALA A 329 10.91 -12.48 -14.93
C ALA A 329 10.50 -12.21 -13.47
N VAL A 330 10.31 -13.27 -12.68
CA VAL A 330 9.96 -13.16 -11.25
C VAL A 330 11.11 -12.57 -10.45
N MET A 331 12.33 -13.08 -10.60
CA MET A 331 13.49 -12.63 -9.80
C MET A 331 13.88 -11.19 -10.13
N VAL A 332 14.01 -10.85 -11.41
CA VAL A 332 14.40 -9.51 -11.88
C VAL A 332 13.28 -8.50 -11.61
N GLY A 333 12.01 -8.87 -11.86
CA GLY A 333 10.86 -8.05 -11.57
C GLY A 333 10.75 -7.72 -10.07
N THR A 334 10.89 -8.73 -9.21
CA THR A 334 10.88 -8.56 -7.75
C THR A 334 12.03 -7.67 -7.29
N ALA A 335 13.26 -7.95 -7.73
CA ALA A 335 14.44 -7.18 -7.34
C ALA A 335 14.33 -5.72 -7.83
N GLY A 336 13.94 -5.52 -9.10
CA GLY A 336 13.79 -4.19 -9.70
C GLY A 336 12.71 -3.36 -9.00
N ALA A 337 11.53 -3.95 -8.78
CA ALA A 337 10.42 -3.29 -8.08
C ALA A 337 10.80 -2.96 -6.63
N THR A 338 11.41 -3.91 -5.90
CA THR A 338 11.86 -3.69 -4.52
C THR A 338 12.92 -2.60 -4.44
N PHE A 339 13.94 -2.64 -5.28
CA PHE A 339 15.00 -1.64 -5.29
C PHE A 339 14.42 -0.25 -5.59
N GLY A 340 13.64 -0.14 -6.66
CA GLY A 340 13.04 1.12 -7.06
C GLY A 340 12.08 1.68 -6.00
N THR A 341 11.27 0.84 -5.38
CA THR A 341 10.38 1.24 -4.28
C THR A 341 11.14 1.91 -3.12
N ASN A 342 12.30 1.38 -2.76
CA ASN A 342 13.11 1.95 -1.68
C ASN A 342 13.89 3.21 -2.11
N LEU A 343 13.97 3.48 -3.42
CA LEU A 343 14.54 4.72 -3.94
C LEU A 343 13.50 5.82 -4.09
N ILE A 344 12.34 5.52 -4.69
CA ILE A 344 11.39 6.55 -5.13
C ILE A 344 9.99 6.41 -4.53
N ASN A 345 9.80 5.52 -3.56
CA ASN A 345 8.51 5.12 -2.98
C ASN A 345 7.72 4.15 -3.88
N ASN A 346 6.80 3.39 -3.26
CA ASN A 346 6.08 2.30 -3.93
C ASN A 346 5.07 2.79 -4.99
N VAL A 347 4.37 3.91 -4.78
CA VAL A 347 3.40 4.43 -5.75
C VAL A 347 4.09 4.89 -7.05
N PRO A 348 5.11 5.77 -7.02
CA PRO A 348 5.88 6.10 -8.21
C PRO A 348 6.48 4.89 -8.90
N MET A 349 6.99 3.93 -8.13
CA MET A 349 7.59 2.72 -8.70
C MET A 349 6.57 1.86 -9.43
N ALA A 350 5.37 1.69 -8.87
CA ALA A 350 4.29 0.96 -9.53
C ALA A 350 3.88 1.60 -10.86
N VAL A 351 3.77 2.93 -10.90
CA VAL A 351 3.44 3.68 -12.13
C VAL A 351 4.56 3.55 -13.16
N LEU A 352 5.82 3.65 -12.73
CA LEU A 352 6.98 3.50 -13.60
C LEU A 352 7.09 2.07 -14.16
N MET A 353 6.89 1.06 -13.31
CA MET A 353 6.88 -0.34 -13.75
C MET A 353 5.73 -0.62 -14.73
N ASN A 354 4.54 -0.06 -14.50
CA ASN A 354 3.44 -0.16 -15.46
C ASN A 354 3.82 0.35 -16.85
N SER A 355 4.56 1.45 -16.91
CA SER A 355 5.06 2.00 -18.18
C SER A 355 6.16 1.10 -18.77
N ALA A 356 7.13 0.69 -17.95
CA ALA A 356 8.26 -0.15 -18.38
C ALA A 356 7.80 -1.51 -18.94
N LEU A 357 6.82 -2.14 -18.29
CA LEU A 357 6.28 -3.43 -18.70
C LEU A 357 5.35 -3.35 -19.92
N GLY A 358 5.09 -2.17 -20.49
CA GLY A 358 4.31 -2.06 -21.72
C GLY A 358 4.89 -2.85 -22.91
N GLY A 359 6.19 -3.17 -22.90
CA GLY A 359 6.87 -3.98 -23.92
C GLY A 359 6.72 -5.49 -23.78
N ILE A 360 6.21 -6.01 -22.63
CA ILE A 360 6.14 -7.48 -22.40
C ILE A 360 4.96 -8.15 -23.12
N GLN A 361 4.11 -7.41 -23.80
CA GLN A 361 2.89 -7.95 -24.44
C GLN A 361 3.18 -9.04 -25.48
N HIS A 362 4.40 -9.09 -26.01
CA HIS A 362 4.85 -10.11 -26.97
C HIS A 362 5.55 -11.31 -26.29
N ALA A 363 5.76 -11.26 -24.98
CA ALA A 363 6.33 -12.39 -24.22
C ALA A 363 5.30 -13.50 -24.00
N SER A 364 5.76 -14.69 -23.59
CA SER A 364 4.85 -15.77 -23.20
C SER A 364 3.99 -15.38 -21.98
N PRO A 365 2.77 -15.95 -21.84
CA PRO A 365 1.90 -15.65 -20.69
C PRO A 365 2.59 -15.86 -19.32
N ALA A 366 3.44 -16.88 -19.19
CA ALA A 366 4.17 -17.14 -17.95
C ALA A 366 5.16 -16.01 -17.61
N ILE A 367 5.85 -15.45 -18.63
CA ILE A 367 6.75 -14.30 -18.44
C ILE A 367 5.95 -13.05 -18.10
N GLN A 368 4.84 -12.80 -18.80
CA GLN A 368 3.97 -11.64 -18.51
C GLN A 368 3.43 -11.69 -17.09
N HIS A 369 2.81 -12.81 -16.70
CA HIS A 369 2.30 -13.01 -15.34
C HIS A 369 3.41 -12.94 -14.30
N GLY A 370 4.59 -13.47 -14.61
CA GLY A 370 5.76 -13.39 -13.73
C GLY A 370 6.17 -11.95 -13.45
N PHE A 371 6.31 -11.10 -14.46
CA PHE A 371 6.66 -9.68 -14.28
C PHE A 371 5.55 -8.89 -13.56
N ILE A 372 4.28 -9.11 -13.92
CA ILE A 372 3.16 -8.40 -13.31
C ILE A 372 3.07 -8.75 -11.81
N ALA A 373 3.07 -10.04 -11.48
CA ALA A 373 3.00 -10.50 -10.11
C ALA A 373 4.24 -10.08 -9.30
N ALA A 374 5.45 -10.16 -9.90
CA ALA A 374 6.68 -9.70 -9.27
C ALA A 374 6.70 -8.19 -9.01
N THR A 375 6.09 -7.39 -9.88
CA THR A 375 5.95 -5.95 -9.70
C THR A 375 5.05 -5.64 -8.52
N ILE A 376 3.87 -6.27 -8.44
CA ILE A 376 2.96 -6.15 -7.29
C ILE A 376 3.71 -6.54 -6.01
N PHE A 377 4.30 -7.72 -5.99
CA PHE A 377 5.02 -8.27 -4.87
C PHE A 377 6.18 -7.38 -4.39
N GLY A 378 7.02 -6.91 -5.31
CA GLY A 378 8.17 -6.07 -5.00
C GLY A 378 7.79 -4.65 -4.56
N CYS A 379 6.74 -4.06 -5.13
CA CYS A 379 6.23 -2.75 -4.72
C CYS A 379 5.55 -2.78 -3.35
N ASP A 380 4.89 -3.88 -3.01
CA ASP A 380 4.16 -4.03 -1.75
C ASP A 380 5.07 -4.47 -0.60
N LEU A 381 5.93 -5.46 -0.83
CA LEU A 381 6.81 -6.00 0.21
C LEU A 381 8.12 -5.20 0.37
N GLY A 382 8.60 -4.59 -0.71
CA GLY A 382 9.84 -3.81 -0.72
C GLY A 382 9.96 -2.73 0.35
N PRO A 383 8.90 -1.98 0.66
CA PRO A 383 8.90 -0.95 1.72
C PRO A 383 9.33 -1.43 3.10
N ASN A 384 9.23 -2.72 3.39
CA ASN A 384 9.73 -3.29 4.64
C ASN A 384 11.26 -3.18 4.82
N LEU A 385 12.02 -2.81 3.78
CA LEU A 385 13.46 -2.56 3.89
C LEU A 385 13.79 -1.20 4.48
N THR A 386 13.10 -0.14 4.02
CA THR A 386 13.42 1.24 4.44
C THR A 386 12.17 2.04 4.75
N THR A 387 12.34 3.08 5.54
CA THR A 387 11.23 3.99 5.89
C THR A 387 10.76 4.87 4.73
N VAL A 388 11.51 4.93 3.64
CA VAL A 388 11.17 5.74 2.45
C VAL A 388 10.26 4.97 1.49
N GLY A 389 10.30 3.64 1.54
CA GLY A 389 9.63 2.77 0.58
C GLY A 389 8.11 2.90 0.55
N SER A 390 7.47 3.29 1.66
CA SER A 390 6.01 3.48 1.75
C SER A 390 5.64 4.74 2.50
N LEU A 391 4.62 5.43 2.02
CA LEU A 391 4.04 6.57 2.74
C LEU A 391 3.44 6.15 4.09
N ALA A 392 2.84 4.97 4.15
CA ALA A 392 2.29 4.39 5.38
C ALA A 392 3.36 4.26 6.47
N THR A 393 4.57 3.82 6.12
CA THR A 393 5.71 3.69 7.06
C THR A 393 6.17 5.06 7.57
N VAL A 394 6.22 6.07 6.71
CA VAL A 394 6.57 7.44 7.14
C VAL A 394 5.55 7.98 8.13
N LEU A 395 4.27 7.81 7.83
CA LEU A 395 3.17 8.24 8.70
C LEU A 395 3.17 7.45 10.01
N TRP A 396 3.48 6.15 9.96
CA TRP A 396 3.68 5.33 11.15
C TRP A 396 4.77 5.91 12.06
N LEU A 397 5.91 6.32 11.53
CA LEU A 397 6.96 7.00 12.32
C LEU A 397 6.48 8.31 12.96
N LEU A 398 5.65 9.09 12.25
CA LEU A 398 5.07 10.31 12.80
C LEU A 398 4.13 10.01 13.98
N ILE A 399 3.31 8.97 13.86
CA ILE A 399 2.42 8.49 14.94
C ILE A 399 3.25 8.09 16.16
N LEU A 400 4.33 7.36 15.97
CA LEU A 400 5.22 6.95 17.06
C LEU A 400 5.82 8.15 17.79
N ARG A 401 6.35 9.12 17.04
CA ARG A 401 6.91 10.36 17.61
C ARG A 401 5.88 11.15 18.42
N GLN A 402 4.61 11.23 17.96
CA GLN A 402 3.51 11.84 18.72
C GLN A 402 3.22 11.10 20.03
N ARG A 403 3.62 9.85 20.16
CA ARG A 403 3.47 9.00 21.36
C ARG A 403 4.76 8.90 22.18
N ASN A 404 5.76 9.74 21.89
CA ASN A 404 7.09 9.72 22.53
C ASN A 404 7.79 8.33 22.39
N VAL A 405 7.52 7.61 21.30
CA VAL A 405 8.26 6.40 20.92
C VAL A 405 9.20 6.80 19.80
N ASP A 406 10.49 6.84 20.11
CA ASP A 406 11.50 7.20 19.13
C ASP A 406 12.02 5.94 18.43
N VAL A 407 11.84 5.89 17.12
CA VAL A 407 12.37 4.85 16.23
C VAL A 407 13.06 5.58 15.08
N SER A 408 14.35 5.34 14.94
CA SER A 408 15.12 5.91 13.83
C SER A 408 14.93 5.10 12.54
N GLY A 409 15.19 5.73 11.39
CA GLY A 409 15.21 5.01 10.11
C GLY A 409 16.24 3.87 10.09
N LEU A 410 17.33 4.00 10.85
CA LEU A 410 18.34 2.95 10.98
C LEU A 410 17.82 1.75 11.80
N ASP A 411 17.03 2.00 12.85
CA ASP A 411 16.43 0.91 13.62
C ASP A 411 15.41 0.14 12.79
N TYR A 412 14.62 0.84 11.97
CA TYR A 412 13.72 0.23 11.00
C TYR A 412 14.51 -0.62 9.99
N PHE A 413 15.56 -0.06 9.40
CA PHE A 413 16.42 -0.73 8.42
C PHE A 413 17.08 -1.99 8.99
N LYS A 414 17.58 -1.96 10.24
CA LYS A 414 18.16 -3.14 10.89
C LYS A 414 17.19 -4.31 11.00
N VAL A 415 15.91 -4.03 11.27
CA VAL A 415 14.87 -5.06 11.29
C VAL A 415 14.54 -5.48 9.85
N GLY A 416 14.36 -4.51 8.95
CA GLY A 416 14.01 -4.74 7.55
C GLY A 416 15.02 -5.63 6.82
N VAL A 417 16.32 -5.39 7.00
CA VAL A 417 17.39 -6.16 6.31
C VAL A 417 17.48 -7.61 6.76
N VAL A 418 16.98 -7.94 7.95
CA VAL A 418 16.92 -9.32 8.44
C VAL A 418 15.67 -10.04 7.90
N VAL A 419 14.53 -9.37 7.90
CA VAL A 419 13.23 -10.00 7.60
C VAL A 419 12.95 -10.01 6.10
N THR A 420 13.12 -8.86 5.44
CA THR A 420 12.63 -8.64 4.07
C THR A 420 13.33 -9.49 3.01
N PRO A 421 14.66 -9.68 3.01
CA PRO A 421 15.30 -10.53 2.00
C PRO A 421 14.83 -11.99 2.05
N LEU A 422 14.57 -12.53 3.25
CA LEU A 422 14.03 -13.88 3.41
C LEU A 422 12.63 -13.99 2.82
N MET A 423 11.78 -12.99 3.07
CA MET A 423 10.43 -12.92 2.52
C MET A 423 10.45 -12.77 1.00
N LEU A 424 11.30 -11.87 0.47
CA LEU A 424 11.43 -11.64 -0.96
C LEU A 424 11.86 -12.91 -1.69
N LEU A 425 12.89 -13.59 -1.19
CA LEU A 425 13.37 -14.83 -1.81
C LEU A 425 12.32 -15.93 -1.77
N ALA A 426 11.75 -16.20 -0.60
CA ALA A 426 10.77 -17.28 -0.44
C ALA A 426 9.47 -17.00 -1.23
N GLY A 427 8.98 -15.75 -1.20
CA GLY A 427 7.79 -15.36 -1.94
C GLY A 427 8.01 -15.43 -3.45
N ALA A 428 9.14 -14.93 -3.95
CA ALA A 428 9.49 -15.00 -5.37
C ALA A 428 9.64 -16.44 -5.86
N LEU A 429 10.31 -17.31 -5.08
CA LEU A 429 10.40 -18.74 -5.41
C LEU A 429 9.04 -19.42 -5.43
N THR A 430 8.19 -19.15 -4.43
CA THR A 430 6.83 -19.69 -4.39
C THR A 430 6.00 -19.22 -5.59
N MET A 431 6.12 -17.94 -5.96
CA MET A 431 5.44 -17.37 -7.12
C MET A 431 5.88 -18.03 -8.42
N TRP A 432 7.20 -18.22 -8.60
CA TRP A 432 7.73 -18.88 -9.78
C TRP A 432 7.23 -20.33 -9.93
N LEU A 433 7.13 -21.07 -8.81
CA LEU A 433 6.62 -22.45 -8.83
C LEU A 433 5.13 -22.55 -9.22
N LEU A 434 4.39 -21.46 -9.18
CA LEU A 434 2.95 -21.39 -9.53
C LEU A 434 2.70 -20.92 -10.96
N LEU A 435 3.72 -20.45 -11.68
CA LEU A 435 3.65 -20.04 -13.09
C LEU A 435 3.69 -21.23 -14.03
#